data_8269b2758d7c234b3fe0fd77943dc10f
#
_entry.id   8269b2758d7c234b3fe0fd77943dc10f
#
_cell.length_a   1.000
_cell.length_b   1.000
_cell.length_c   1.000
_cell.angle_alpha   90.00
_cell.angle_beta   90.00
_cell.angle_gamma   90.00
#
_symmetry.space_group_name_H-M   'P 1'
#
loop_
_entity.id
_entity.type
_entity.pdbx_description
1 polymer ?
#
loop_
_entity_poly.entity_id
_entity_poly.type
_entity_poly.pdbx_seq_one_letter_code
_entity_poly.pdbx_strand_id
1 'polypeptide(L)'
;MVLIARVFRIGNEWETIDWLFSLLFHLSLIPAVAVNGHFLIPRLLQQRRFALYFFGFSSTIGASILIHHWVMSHLADWIFPGYYFISYLKWWEIGLYVLAYLVVTGLFQWSVDYFRSERLRGQQEQMEKERLDDELNALKAQI
;
A
#
# COMPACT_ATOMS: atom_id res chain seq x y z
N MET A 1 -11.55 5.97 -5.03
CA MET A 1 -12.81 5.32 -4.61
C MET A 1 -13.87 5.29 -5.71
N VAL A 2 -14.23 6.41 -6.33
CA VAL A 2 -15.30 6.51 -7.35
C VAL A 2 -15.07 5.63 -8.59
N LEU A 3 -13.84 5.42 -9.03
CA LEU A 3 -13.50 4.63 -10.23
C LEU A 3 -13.77 3.14 -10.05
N ILE A 4 -13.48 2.59 -8.88
CA ILE A 4 -13.68 1.16 -8.57
C ILE A 4 -15.16 0.86 -8.32
N ALA A 5 -15.84 1.77 -7.65
CA ALA A 5 -17.28 1.67 -7.49
C ALA A 5 -18.04 1.64 -8.84
N ARG A 6 -17.50 2.30 -9.90
CA ARG A 6 -18.05 2.19 -11.25
C ARG A 6 -17.93 0.79 -11.87
N VAL A 7 -16.91 0.04 -11.54
CA VAL A 7 -16.70 -1.33 -12.05
C VAL A 7 -17.69 -2.31 -11.46
N PHE A 8 -18.15 -2.06 -10.24
CA PHE A 8 -19.11 -2.92 -9.52
C PHE A 8 -20.58 -2.52 -9.71
N ARG A 9 -20.83 -1.53 -10.55
CA ARG A 9 -22.18 -1.02 -10.83
C ARG A 9 -22.96 -1.99 -11.71
N ILE A 10 -24.00 -2.58 -11.16
CA ILE A 10 -24.89 -3.52 -11.86
C ILE A 10 -26.09 -2.80 -12.52
N GLY A 11 -26.38 -1.56 -12.11
CA GLY A 11 -27.53 -0.78 -12.59
C GLY A 11 -27.19 0.64 -12.98
N ASN A 12 -28.23 1.42 -13.35
CA ASN A 12 -28.06 2.82 -13.75
C ASN A 12 -27.99 3.78 -12.56
N GLU A 13 -28.42 3.36 -11.37
CA GLU A 13 -28.38 4.13 -10.13
C GLU A 13 -27.55 3.39 -9.07
N TRP A 14 -26.97 4.17 -8.14
CA TRP A 14 -26.18 3.61 -7.04
C TRP A 14 -27.10 3.09 -5.96
N GLU A 15 -27.05 1.80 -5.72
CA GLU A 15 -27.76 1.16 -4.62
C GLU A 15 -26.88 1.07 -3.36
N THR A 16 -27.53 0.93 -2.20
CA THR A 16 -26.82 0.76 -0.91
C THR A 16 -25.89 -0.44 -0.94
N ILE A 17 -26.26 -1.50 -1.67
CA ILE A 17 -25.48 -2.72 -1.81
C ILE A 17 -24.14 -2.48 -2.53
N ASP A 18 -24.09 -1.59 -3.52
CA ASP A 18 -22.85 -1.25 -4.25
C ASP A 18 -21.84 -0.58 -3.34
N TRP A 19 -22.31 0.29 -2.45
CA TRP A 19 -21.46 0.93 -1.45
C TRP A 19 -20.93 -0.06 -0.41
N LEU A 20 -21.80 -0.96 0.09
CA LEU A 20 -21.41 -1.98 1.06
C LEU A 20 -20.40 -2.96 0.45
N PHE A 21 -20.64 -3.40 -0.78
CA PHE A 21 -19.72 -4.27 -1.51
C PHE A 21 -18.36 -3.59 -1.72
N SER A 22 -18.36 -2.34 -2.17
CA SER A 22 -17.13 -1.56 -2.35
C SER A 22 -16.36 -1.38 -1.03
N LEU A 23 -17.05 -1.11 0.07
CA LEU A 23 -16.45 -0.98 1.39
C LEU A 23 -15.80 -2.29 1.86
N LEU A 24 -16.52 -3.41 1.77
CA LEU A 24 -16.00 -4.73 2.15
C LEU A 24 -14.82 -5.15 1.29
N PHE A 25 -14.88 -4.86 -0.01
CA PHE A 25 -13.77 -5.10 -0.93
C PHE A 25 -12.51 -4.34 -0.49
N HIS A 26 -12.63 -3.04 -0.22
CA HIS A 26 -11.49 -2.24 0.23
C HIS A 26 -10.97 -2.69 1.60
N LEU A 27 -11.87 -3.04 2.52
CA LEU A 27 -11.51 -3.53 3.85
C LEU A 27 -10.67 -4.81 3.75
N SER A 28 -11.02 -5.71 2.81
CA SER A 28 -10.26 -6.95 2.59
C SER A 28 -8.85 -6.72 2.03
N LEU A 29 -8.58 -5.56 1.40
CA LEU A 29 -7.26 -5.20 0.85
C LEU A 29 -6.32 -4.56 1.87
N ILE A 30 -6.85 -3.99 2.95
CA ILE A 30 -6.04 -3.29 3.97
C ILE A 30 -4.89 -4.16 4.51
N PRO A 31 -5.10 -5.44 4.89
CA PRO A 31 -4.02 -6.29 5.38
C PRO A 31 -2.89 -6.46 4.36
N ALA A 32 -3.22 -6.62 3.08
CA ALA A 32 -2.21 -6.77 2.02
C ALA A 32 -1.36 -5.51 1.86
N VAL A 33 -2.00 -4.34 1.84
CA VAL A 33 -1.31 -3.05 1.74
C VAL A 33 -0.42 -2.82 2.97
N ALA A 34 -0.94 -3.14 4.17
CA ALA A 34 -0.18 -3.01 5.40
C ALA A 34 1.06 -3.92 5.43
N VAL A 35 0.92 -5.19 5.05
CA VAL A 35 2.04 -6.15 4.98
C VAL A 35 3.06 -5.69 3.95
N ASN A 36 2.63 -5.30 2.76
CA ASN A 36 3.55 -4.82 1.72
C ASN A 36 4.30 -3.58 2.18
N GLY A 37 3.60 -2.58 2.70
CA GLY A 37 4.17 -1.29 3.05
C GLY A 37 5.05 -1.30 4.29
N HIS A 38 4.63 -1.99 5.35
CA HIS A 38 5.35 -1.97 6.62
C HIS A 38 6.37 -3.10 6.79
N PHE A 39 6.23 -4.17 6.03
CA PHE A 39 7.09 -5.33 6.19
C PHE A 39 7.92 -5.64 4.93
N LEU A 40 7.28 -5.86 3.77
CA LEU A 40 7.99 -6.33 2.58
C LEU A 40 8.92 -5.25 2.01
N ILE A 41 8.43 -4.03 1.83
CA ILE A 41 9.23 -2.94 1.25
C ILE A 41 10.43 -2.61 2.14
N PRO A 42 10.29 -2.25 3.44
CA PRO A 42 11.44 -1.82 4.24
C PRO A 42 12.41 -2.94 4.59
N ARG A 43 11.93 -4.18 4.76
CA ARG A 43 12.79 -5.29 5.20
C ARG A 43 13.40 -6.10 4.05
N LEU A 44 12.74 -6.18 2.92
CA LEU A 44 13.19 -7.02 1.81
C LEU A 44 13.62 -6.20 0.61
N LEU A 45 12.79 -5.27 0.15
CA LEU A 45 13.08 -4.49 -1.06
C LEU A 45 14.23 -3.49 -0.81
N GLN A 46 14.20 -2.72 0.29
CA GLN A 46 15.26 -1.77 0.64
C GLN A 46 16.59 -2.45 0.98
N GLN A 47 16.54 -3.71 1.49
CA GLN A 47 17.72 -4.52 1.74
C GLN A 47 18.24 -5.26 0.49
N ARG A 48 17.70 -4.98 -0.71
CA ARG A 48 18.05 -5.62 -1.99
C ARG A 48 17.83 -7.13 -2.04
N ARG A 49 16.95 -7.67 -1.18
CA ARG A 49 16.59 -9.10 -1.16
C ARG A 49 15.42 -9.35 -2.11
N PHE A 50 15.64 -9.10 -3.39
CA PHE A 50 14.58 -9.12 -4.42
C PHE A 50 13.85 -10.45 -4.54
N ALA A 51 14.57 -11.59 -4.46
CA ALA A 51 13.95 -12.91 -4.55
C ALA A 51 12.96 -13.16 -3.40
N LEU A 52 13.35 -12.82 -2.17
CA LEU A 52 12.49 -12.95 -0.99
C LEU A 52 11.31 -11.96 -1.04
N TYR A 53 11.56 -10.75 -1.54
CA TYR A 53 10.49 -9.77 -1.77
C TYR A 53 9.45 -10.31 -2.76
N PHE A 54 9.89 -10.83 -3.91
CA PHE A 54 8.99 -11.37 -4.93
C PHE A 54 8.15 -12.55 -4.40
N PHE A 55 8.78 -13.45 -3.65
CA PHE A 55 8.08 -14.56 -3.01
C PHE A 55 7.06 -14.10 -1.97
N GLY A 56 7.45 -13.18 -1.08
CA GLY A 56 6.56 -12.58 -0.10
C GLY A 56 5.40 -11.81 -0.73
N PHE A 57 5.68 -11.06 -1.80
CA PHE A 57 4.69 -10.31 -2.57
C PHE A 57 3.65 -11.24 -3.19
N SER A 58 4.09 -12.31 -3.87
CA SER A 58 3.20 -13.32 -4.46
C SER A 58 2.36 -14.04 -3.40
N SER A 59 2.97 -14.37 -2.25
CA SER A 59 2.27 -14.95 -1.10
C SER A 59 1.21 -14.01 -0.53
N THR A 60 1.50 -12.70 -0.47
CA THR A 60 0.54 -11.68 -0.02
C THR A 60 -0.66 -11.60 -0.95
N ILE A 61 -0.46 -11.68 -2.27
CA ILE A 61 -1.56 -11.71 -3.23
C ILE A 61 -2.43 -12.95 -3.01
N GLY A 62 -1.83 -14.13 -2.88
CA GLY A 62 -2.56 -15.38 -2.62
C GLY A 62 -3.36 -15.33 -1.32
N ALA A 63 -2.75 -14.86 -0.23
CA ALA A 63 -3.43 -14.68 1.05
C ALA A 63 -4.59 -13.68 0.96
N SER A 64 -4.41 -12.59 0.20
CA SER A 64 -5.47 -11.58 0.01
C SER A 64 -6.68 -12.12 -0.73
N ILE A 65 -6.47 -12.99 -1.73
CA ILE A 65 -7.56 -13.65 -2.44
C ILE A 65 -8.36 -14.54 -1.47
N LEU A 66 -7.68 -15.29 -0.62
CA LEU A 66 -8.33 -16.14 0.40
C LEU A 66 -9.09 -15.30 1.43
N ILE A 67 -8.49 -14.23 1.93
CA ILE A 67 -9.13 -13.31 2.88
C ILE A 67 -10.37 -12.68 2.25
N HIS A 68 -10.25 -12.20 1.01
CA HIS A 68 -11.38 -11.61 0.30
C HIS A 68 -12.53 -12.60 0.15
N HIS A 69 -12.23 -13.83 -0.27
CA HIS A 69 -13.24 -14.88 -0.41
C HIS A 69 -13.92 -15.19 0.93
N TRP A 70 -13.13 -15.29 2.01
CA TRP A 70 -13.66 -15.53 3.35
C TRP A 70 -14.53 -14.38 3.85
N VAL A 71 -14.11 -13.12 3.64
CA VAL A 71 -14.88 -11.92 4.00
C VAL A 71 -16.23 -11.92 3.27
N MET A 72 -16.22 -12.18 1.96
CA MET A 72 -17.45 -12.13 1.16
C MET A 72 -18.41 -13.28 1.44
N SER A 73 -17.90 -14.49 1.76
CA SER A 73 -18.74 -15.68 1.96
C SER A 73 -19.20 -15.89 3.41
N HIS A 74 -18.53 -15.28 4.40
CA HIS A 74 -18.87 -15.53 5.81
C HIS A 74 -19.12 -14.24 6.58
N LEU A 75 -18.21 -13.28 6.49
CA LEU A 75 -18.31 -12.05 7.28
C LEU A 75 -19.41 -11.13 6.77
N ALA A 76 -19.55 -11.03 5.45
CA ALA A 76 -20.58 -10.20 4.84
C ALA A 76 -21.99 -10.68 5.18
N ASP A 77 -22.25 -11.98 5.10
CA ASP A 77 -23.55 -12.59 5.44
C ASP A 77 -23.88 -12.47 6.94
N TRP A 78 -22.85 -12.50 7.80
CA TRP A 78 -23.03 -12.34 9.24
C TRP A 78 -23.34 -10.90 9.64
N ILE A 79 -22.70 -9.91 9.00
CA ILE A 79 -22.89 -8.48 9.32
C ILE A 79 -24.15 -7.93 8.66
N PHE A 80 -24.48 -8.41 7.46
CA PHE A 80 -25.59 -7.92 6.64
C PHE A 80 -26.55 -9.05 6.24
N PRO A 81 -27.31 -9.63 7.18
CA PRO A 81 -28.13 -10.82 6.93
C PRO A 81 -29.28 -10.60 5.93
N GLY A 82 -29.52 -9.38 5.48
CA GLY A 82 -30.52 -9.05 4.46
C GLY A 82 -29.97 -8.94 3.03
N TYR A 83 -28.66 -9.11 2.84
CA TYR A 83 -28.02 -8.98 1.53
C TYR A 83 -27.24 -10.25 1.19
N TYR A 84 -27.43 -10.77 -0.02
CA TYR A 84 -26.61 -11.86 -0.53
C TYR A 84 -25.46 -11.29 -1.35
N PHE A 85 -24.26 -11.35 -0.80
CA PHE A 85 -23.04 -10.92 -1.50
C PHE A 85 -22.53 -12.07 -2.38
N ILE A 86 -23.00 -12.13 -3.63
CA ILE A 86 -22.43 -13.06 -4.59
C ILE A 86 -21.12 -12.45 -5.09
N SER A 87 -20.01 -13.16 -4.89
CA SER A 87 -18.73 -12.75 -5.46
C SER A 87 -18.79 -12.93 -6.98
N TYR A 88 -19.11 -11.87 -7.72
CA TYR A 88 -19.13 -11.87 -9.19
C TYR A 88 -17.72 -11.93 -9.77
N LEU A 89 -16.71 -11.62 -8.96
CA LEU A 89 -15.33 -11.58 -9.39
C LEU A 89 -14.72 -12.98 -9.35
N LYS A 90 -14.08 -13.35 -10.45
CA LYS A 90 -13.26 -14.55 -10.50
C LYS A 90 -12.00 -14.33 -9.66
N TRP A 91 -11.43 -15.41 -9.12
CA TRP A 91 -10.23 -15.37 -8.28
C TRP A 91 -9.05 -14.64 -8.92
N TRP A 92 -8.86 -14.75 -10.25
CA TRP A 92 -7.81 -14.04 -10.96
C TRP A 92 -8.07 -12.54 -11.12
N GLU A 93 -9.34 -12.12 -11.22
CA GLU A 93 -9.74 -10.71 -11.25
C GLU A 93 -9.45 -10.03 -9.91
N ILE A 94 -9.77 -10.71 -8.81
CA ILE A 94 -9.39 -10.27 -7.47
C ILE A 94 -7.89 -10.11 -7.37
N GLY A 95 -7.12 -11.09 -7.88
CA GLY A 95 -5.65 -11.03 -7.93
C GLY A 95 -5.12 -9.82 -8.69
N LEU A 96 -5.72 -9.47 -9.82
CA LEU A 96 -5.34 -8.27 -10.59
C LEU A 96 -5.63 -6.98 -9.83
N TYR A 97 -6.77 -6.87 -9.14
CA TYR A 97 -7.06 -5.71 -8.32
C TYR A 97 -6.08 -5.58 -7.15
N VAL A 98 -5.82 -6.67 -6.43
CA VAL A 98 -4.82 -6.70 -5.35
C VAL A 98 -3.45 -6.26 -5.88
N LEU A 99 -3.02 -6.82 -7.02
CA LEU A 99 -1.77 -6.45 -7.67
C LEU A 99 -1.71 -4.96 -7.98
N ALA A 100 -2.75 -4.41 -8.62
CA ALA A 100 -2.81 -2.99 -8.95
C ALA A 100 -2.71 -2.10 -7.70
N TYR A 101 -3.43 -2.45 -6.62
CA TYR A 101 -3.36 -1.74 -5.34
C TYR A 101 -1.97 -1.79 -4.71
N LEU A 102 -1.34 -2.96 -4.70
CA LEU A 102 0.00 -3.13 -4.13
C LEU A 102 1.06 -2.36 -4.92
N VAL A 103 0.94 -2.33 -6.25
CA VAL A 103 1.85 -1.56 -7.11
C VAL A 103 1.68 -0.05 -6.87
N VAL A 104 0.45 0.45 -6.91
CA VAL A 104 0.18 1.89 -6.70
C VAL A 104 0.61 2.35 -5.33
N THR A 105 0.26 1.61 -4.28
CA THR A 105 0.65 1.94 -2.90
C THR A 105 2.15 1.81 -2.70
N GLY A 106 2.79 0.82 -3.33
CA GLY A 106 4.24 0.65 -3.30
C GLY A 106 5.00 1.80 -3.98
N LEU A 107 4.54 2.24 -5.15
CA LEU A 107 5.10 3.39 -5.86
C LEU A 107 4.93 4.69 -5.05
N PHE A 108 3.76 4.88 -4.45
CA PHE A 108 3.52 6.04 -3.59
C PHE A 108 4.47 6.05 -2.39
N GLN A 109 4.61 4.93 -1.73
CA GLN A 109 5.50 4.80 -0.56
C GLN A 109 6.96 5.00 -0.94
N TRP A 110 7.41 4.43 -2.06
CA TRP A 110 8.74 4.64 -2.58
C TRP A 110 9.01 6.12 -2.92
N SER A 111 8.04 6.82 -3.51
CA SER A 111 8.14 8.26 -3.78
C SER A 111 8.28 9.06 -2.50
N VAL A 112 7.48 8.79 -1.47
CA VAL A 112 7.56 9.47 -0.18
C VAL A 112 8.92 9.24 0.49
N ASP A 113 9.42 8.01 0.48
CA ASP A 113 10.73 7.66 1.04
C ASP A 113 11.88 8.34 0.26
N TYR A 114 11.77 8.43 -1.05
CA TYR A 114 12.74 9.13 -1.88
C TYR A 114 12.83 10.62 -1.51
N PHE A 115 11.71 11.33 -1.48
CA PHE A 115 11.69 12.74 -1.10
C PHE A 115 12.15 12.98 0.34
N ARG A 116 11.86 12.06 1.24
CA ARG A 116 12.35 12.13 2.63
C ARG A 116 13.87 11.98 2.70
N SER A 117 14.43 11.04 1.94
CA SER A 117 15.87 10.82 1.91
C SER A 117 16.63 12.00 1.30
N GLU A 118 16.08 12.63 0.26
CA GLU A 118 16.65 13.85 -0.35
C GLU A 118 16.68 15.02 0.64
N ARG A 119 15.58 15.21 1.39
CA ARG A 119 15.55 16.26 2.43
C ARG A 119 16.60 16.03 3.52
N LEU A 120 16.75 14.78 3.97
CA LEU A 120 17.74 14.44 4.99
C LEU A 120 19.18 14.66 4.49
N ARG A 121 19.47 14.31 3.24
CA ARG A 121 20.77 14.60 2.60
C ARG A 121 21.05 16.09 2.54
N GLY A 122 20.10 16.90 2.09
CA GLY A 122 20.25 18.35 2.06
C GLY A 122 20.52 18.96 3.44
N GLN A 123 19.87 18.47 4.49
CA GLN A 123 20.12 18.90 5.87
C GLN A 123 21.53 18.50 6.35
N GLN A 124 21.99 17.29 6.02
CA GLN A 124 23.34 16.84 6.37
C GLN A 124 24.42 17.67 5.68
N GLU A 125 24.26 17.97 4.40
CA GLU A 125 25.17 18.82 3.66
C GLU A 125 25.23 20.26 4.21
N GLN A 126 24.11 20.81 4.66
CA GLN A 126 24.09 22.12 5.31
C GLN A 126 24.82 22.11 6.65
N MET A 127 24.55 21.12 7.51
CA MET A 127 25.26 20.98 8.78
C MET A 127 26.74 20.74 8.61
N GLU A 128 27.17 20.03 7.58
CA GLU A 128 28.58 19.83 7.27
C GLU A 128 29.26 21.14 6.82
N LYS A 129 28.61 21.95 5.99
CA LYS A 129 29.08 23.26 5.60
C LYS A 129 29.21 24.21 6.80
N GLU A 130 28.20 24.27 7.66
CA GLU A 130 28.24 25.08 8.89
C GLU A 130 29.42 24.68 9.79
N ARG A 131 29.64 23.37 9.98
CA ARG A 131 30.80 22.89 10.76
C ARG A 131 32.14 23.28 10.15
N LEU A 132 32.27 23.15 8.83
CA LEU A 132 33.51 23.57 8.12
C LEU A 132 33.75 25.08 8.23
N ASP A 133 32.70 25.89 8.14
CA ASP A 133 32.80 27.35 8.31
C ASP A 133 33.19 27.72 9.75
N ASP A 134 32.64 27.05 10.75
CA ASP A 134 32.99 27.25 12.16
C ASP A 134 34.43 26.83 12.44
N GLU A 135 34.89 25.71 11.90
CA GLU A 135 36.30 25.28 12.01
C GLU A 135 37.24 26.28 11.34
N LEU A 136 36.87 26.80 10.16
CA LEU A 136 37.63 27.78 9.41
C LEU A 136 37.73 29.13 10.18
N ASN A 137 36.62 29.55 10.79
CA ASN A 137 36.59 30.76 11.62
C ASN A 137 37.39 30.59 12.91
N ALA A 138 37.34 29.41 13.55
CA ALA A 138 38.17 29.10 14.71
C ALA A 138 39.68 29.12 14.39
N LEU A 139 40.07 28.57 13.24
CA LEU A 139 41.45 28.61 12.78
C LEU A 139 41.92 30.04 12.48
N LYS A 140 41.10 30.88 11.84
CA LYS A 140 41.39 32.27 11.58
C LYS A 140 41.54 33.08 12.85
N ALA A 141 40.83 32.77 13.91
CA ALA A 141 40.91 33.44 15.20
C ALA A 141 42.21 33.07 16.00
N GLN A 142 42.92 32.00 15.61
CA GLN A 142 44.17 31.57 16.25
C GLN A 142 45.43 32.17 15.59
N ILE A 143 45.23 32.78 14.44
CA ILE A 143 46.32 33.49 13.69
C ILE A 143 46.29 34.97 14.03
#